data_60ff57de9141573f4b5f9741ba47c4de
#
_entry.id   60ff57de9141573f4b5f9741ba47c4de
#
_cell.length_a   1.000
_cell.length_b   1.000
_cell.length_c   1.000
_cell.angle_alpha   90.00
_cell.angle_beta   90.00
_cell.angle_gamma   90.00
#
_symmetry.space_group_name_H-M   'P 1'
#
loop_
_entity.id
_entity.type
_entity.pdbx_description
1 polymer ?
#
loop_
_entity_poly.entity_id
_entity_poly.type
_entity_poly.pdbx_seq_one_letter_code
_entity_poly.pdbx_strand_id
1 'polypeptide(L)'
;GWVALMFFCFVGYSWFYQRIVRRVHPDFIMVLGAGVPSGKVTPLLAGRIDRALEVWRGEVGAGRRPLLVMSGGQGPDEPVSEARAMAEYALEQGVPEAALVLEDRSTTTRENFQMSTDLVRAEPRLGPYATGVAVTSNYHAMRAALLARDLGTSIQVLGARTAWYYWPSAMLREFVAVVQRSP
;
A
#
# COMPACT_ATOMS: atom_id res chain seq x y z
N GLY A 1 20.02 24.80 -8.31
CA GLY A 1 20.29 24.06 -9.53
C GLY A 1 19.24 23.01 -9.85
N TRP A 2 19.51 22.22 -10.87
CA TRP A 2 18.62 21.20 -11.44
C TRP A 2 18.08 20.19 -10.42
N VAL A 3 18.89 19.74 -9.47
CA VAL A 3 18.48 18.78 -8.42
C VAL A 3 17.36 19.37 -7.54
N ALA A 4 17.44 20.63 -7.17
CA ALA A 4 16.40 21.31 -6.41
C ALA A 4 15.10 21.39 -7.22
N LEU A 5 15.18 21.75 -8.50
CA LEU A 5 14.00 21.78 -9.39
C LEU A 5 13.35 20.41 -9.50
N MET A 6 14.14 19.35 -9.74
CA MET A 6 13.63 17.98 -9.79
C MET A 6 12.96 17.56 -8.47
N PHE A 7 13.54 17.95 -7.34
CA PHE A 7 12.93 17.65 -6.03
C PHE A 7 11.58 18.37 -5.86
N PHE A 8 11.48 19.65 -6.21
CA PHE A 8 10.20 20.39 -6.15
C PHE A 8 9.15 19.81 -7.11
N CYS A 9 9.54 19.42 -8.33
CA CYS A 9 8.65 18.73 -9.25
C CYS A 9 8.17 17.39 -8.68
N PHE A 10 9.05 16.62 -8.05
CA PHE A 10 8.71 15.35 -7.39
C PHE A 10 7.69 15.56 -6.26
N VAL A 11 7.91 16.55 -5.38
CA VAL A 11 6.99 16.87 -4.29
C VAL A 11 5.64 17.35 -4.82
N GLY A 12 5.64 18.27 -5.79
CA GLY A 12 4.42 18.79 -6.42
C GLY A 12 3.61 17.71 -7.10
N TYR A 13 4.26 16.82 -7.87
CA TYR A 13 3.60 15.69 -8.51
C TYR A 13 3.06 14.68 -7.51
N SER A 14 3.83 14.36 -6.45
CA SER A 14 3.37 13.47 -5.38
C SER A 14 2.11 13.99 -4.69
N TRP A 15 2.03 15.30 -4.46
CA TRP A 15 0.86 15.95 -3.86
C TRP A 15 -0.35 15.93 -4.81
N PHE A 16 -0.13 16.25 -6.09
CA PHE A 16 -1.18 16.26 -7.12
C PHE A 16 -1.73 14.87 -7.39
N TYR A 17 -0.86 13.85 -7.48
CA TYR A 17 -1.24 12.47 -7.68
C TYR A 17 -2.24 11.99 -6.62
N GLN A 18 -1.98 12.28 -5.34
CA GLN A 18 -2.85 11.88 -4.24
C GLN A 18 -4.26 12.52 -4.29
N ARG A 19 -4.43 13.63 -5.02
CA ARG A 19 -5.74 14.28 -5.19
C ARG A 19 -6.58 13.66 -6.31
N ILE A 20 -5.95 13.08 -7.32
CA ILE A 20 -6.65 12.50 -8.49
C ILE A 20 -7.20 11.11 -8.19
N VAL A 21 -6.48 10.30 -7.41
CA VAL A 21 -6.80 8.89 -7.15
C VAL A 21 -8.13 8.64 -6.39
N ARG A 22 -8.90 9.65 -6.08
CA ARG A 22 -10.09 9.57 -5.21
C ARG A 22 -11.35 8.92 -5.81
N ARG A 23 -11.36 8.40 -7.04
CA ARG A 23 -12.61 7.99 -7.74
C ARG A 23 -12.65 6.54 -8.21
N VAL A 24 -11.87 5.64 -7.65
CA VAL A 24 -11.89 4.23 -8.04
C VAL A 24 -12.73 3.44 -7.06
N HIS A 25 -13.62 2.61 -7.58
CA HIS A 25 -14.32 1.59 -6.80
C HIS A 25 -13.53 0.28 -6.91
N PRO A 26 -12.65 -0.01 -5.96
CA PRO A 26 -11.77 -1.17 -6.06
C PRO A 26 -12.50 -2.46 -5.72
N ASP A 27 -12.16 -3.53 -6.45
CA ASP A 27 -12.57 -4.89 -6.13
C ASP A 27 -11.71 -5.47 -4.98
N PHE A 28 -10.49 -4.95 -4.83
CA PHE A 28 -9.61 -5.26 -3.71
C PHE A 28 -8.78 -4.05 -3.27
N ILE A 29 -8.43 -4.03 -1.99
CA ILE A 29 -7.59 -3.00 -1.38
C ILE A 29 -6.38 -3.70 -0.77
N MET A 30 -5.18 -3.40 -1.28
CA MET A 30 -3.92 -3.97 -0.80
C MET A 30 -3.25 -3.01 0.19
N VAL A 31 -2.84 -3.51 1.34
CA VAL A 31 -2.04 -2.75 2.32
C VAL A 31 -0.60 -3.23 2.24
N LEU A 32 0.31 -2.29 1.94
CA LEU A 32 1.75 -2.59 1.91
C LEU A 32 2.35 -2.52 3.32
N GLY A 33 3.11 -3.51 3.69
CA GLY A 33 3.83 -3.59 4.96
C GLY A 33 4.85 -2.46 5.19
N ALA A 34 5.27 -2.28 6.43
CA ALA A 34 6.23 -1.26 6.86
C ALA A 34 7.10 -1.69 8.04
N GLY A 35 7.17 -2.99 8.29
CA GLY A 35 7.92 -3.59 9.40
C GLY A 35 7.11 -3.74 10.70
N VAL A 36 7.28 -4.90 11.33
CA VAL A 36 6.67 -5.27 12.64
C VAL A 36 7.71 -5.82 13.61
N PRO A 37 8.75 -5.05 13.96
CA PRO A 37 9.90 -5.55 14.72
C PRO A 37 9.55 -6.15 16.09
N SER A 38 8.43 -5.76 16.68
CA SER A 38 7.89 -6.33 17.92
C SER A 38 6.74 -7.32 17.71
N GLY A 39 6.46 -7.71 16.46
CA GLY A 39 5.28 -8.51 16.09
C GLY A 39 3.96 -7.75 16.20
N LYS A 40 4.00 -6.45 16.51
CA LYS A 40 2.82 -5.58 16.62
C LYS A 40 2.85 -4.49 15.55
N VAL A 41 1.65 -4.12 15.12
CA VAL A 41 1.47 -3.03 14.16
C VAL A 41 2.04 -1.73 14.75
N THR A 42 2.98 -1.13 14.03
CA THR A 42 3.57 0.17 14.38
C THR A 42 2.57 1.31 14.06
N PRO A 43 2.70 2.50 14.67
CA PRO A 43 1.83 3.63 14.34
C PRO A 43 1.85 4.00 12.84
N LEU A 44 2.99 3.81 12.16
CA LEU A 44 3.11 4.03 10.72
C LEU A 44 2.28 3.01 9.93
N LEU A 45 2.34 1.75 10.32
CA LEU A 45 1.60 0.66 9.68
C LEU A 45 0.10 0.77 10.01
N ALA A 46 -0.25 1.10 11.25
CA ALA A 46 -1.64 1.39 11.64
C ALA A 46 -2.27 2.47 10.74
N GLY A 47 -1.56 3.57 10.50
CA GLY A 47 -2.04 4.62 9.60
C GLY A 47 -2.31 4.14 8.16
N ARG A 48 -1.56 3.15 7.65
CA ARG A 48 -1.84 2.52 6.34
C ARG A 48 -3.10 1.66 6.41
N ILE A 49 -3.22 0.83 7.45
CA ILE A 49 -4.38 -0.04 7.63
C ILE A 49 -5.65 0.81 7.81
N ASP A 50 -5.62 1.81 8.68
CA ASP A 50 -6.75 2.70 8.93
C ASP A 50 -7.21 3.40 7.64
N ARG A 51 -6.27 3.85 6.80
CA ARG A 51 -6.58 4.42 5.49
C ARG A 51 -7.24 3.40 4.55
N ALA A 52 -6.79 2.16 4.54
CA ALA A 52 -7.40 1.09 3.77
C ALA A 52 -8.80 0.76 4.29
N LEU A 53 -8.98 0.71 5.61
CA LEU A 53 -10.27 0.48 6.26
C LEU A 53 -11.28 1.61 5.99
N GLU A 54 -10.82 2.85 5.90
CA GLU A 54 -11.67 3.98 5.51
C GLU A 54 -12.25 3.76 4.09
N VAL A 55 -11.41 3.36 3.13
CA VAL A 55 -11.84 3.05 1.76
C VAL A 55 -12.78 1.84 1.79
N TRP A 56 -12.40 0.77 2.47
CA TRP A 56 -13.18 -0.47 2.56
C TRP A 56 -14.58 -0.23 3.15
N ARG A 57 -14.66 0.50 4.25
CA ARG A 57 -15.95 0.85 4.89
C ARG A 57 -16.84 1.68 3.98
N GLY A 58 -16.24 2.61 3.21
CA GLY A 58 -16.96 3.40 2.21
C GLY A 58 -17.57 2.51 1.11
N GLU A 59 -16.82 1.53 0.62
CA GLU A 59 -17.28 0.59 -0.39
C GLU A 59 -18.37 -0.34 0.16
N VAL A 60 -18.18 -0.87 1.36
CA VAL A 60 -19.18 -1.72 2.04
C VAL A 60 -20.46 -0.94 2.32
N GLY A 61 -20.37 0.30 2.77
CA GLY A 61 -21.52 1.19 2.96
C GLY A 61 -22.30 1.48 1.67
N ALA A 62 -21.62 1.39 0.51
CA ALA A 62 -22.22 1.50 -0.82
C ALA A 62 -22.69 0.14 -1.39
N GLY A 63 -22.74 -0.92 -0.58
CA GLY A 63 -23.21 -2.26 -0.97
C GLY A 63 -22.21 -3.12 -1.72
N ARG A 64 -20.93 -2.68 -1.84
CA ARG A 64 -19.85 -3.46 -2.48
C ARG A 64 -19.12 -4.30 -1.42
N ARG A 65 -18.33 -5.26 -1.86
CA ARG A 65 -17.60 -6.18 -0.97
C ARG A 65 -16.15 -6.37 -1.43
N PRO A 66 -15.31 -5.31 -1.40
CA PRO A 66 -13.93 -5.45 -1.79
C PRO A 66 -13.17 -6.32 -0.78
N LEU A 67 -12.15 -7.03 -1.28
CA LEU A 67 -11.24 -7.78 -0.43
C LEU A 67 -10.14 -6.86 0.11
N LEU A 68 -9.64 -7.19 1.30
CA LEU A 68 -8.46 -6.58 1.90
C LEU A 68 -7.27 -7.54 1.77
N VAL A 69 -6.29 -7.17 0.96
CA VAL A 69 -5.05 -7.94 0.79
C VAL A 69 -3.98 -7.34 1.71
N MET A 70 -3.60 -8.08 2.75
CA MET A 70 -2.51 -7.71 3.65
C MET A 70 -1.21 -8.26 3.07
N SER A 71 -0.31 -7.39 2.63
CA SER A 71 0.90 -7.80 1.89
C SER A 71 2.17 -7.36 2.60
N GLY A 72 2.94 -8.35 3.01
CA GLY A 72 4.23 -8.20 3.68
C GLY A 72 4.67 -9.47 4.37
N GLY A 73 5.87 -9.95 4.02
CA GLY A 73 6.46 -11.15 4.59
C GLY A 73 6.96 -10.97 6.01
N GLN A 74 7.77 -11.90 6.46
CA GLN A 74 8.40 -11.89 7.78
C GLN A 74 9.86 -11.50 7.63
N GLY A 75 10.25 -10.38 8.24
CA GLY A 75 11.64 -9.98 8.33
C GLY A 75 12.43 -10.90 9.27
N PRO A 76 13.78 -10.93 9.18
CA PRO A 76 14.63 -11.83 9.97
C PRO A 76 14.50 -11.62 11.48
N ASP A 77 14.17 -10.41 11.91
CA ASP A 77 14.03 -10.03 13.32
C ASP A 77 12.54 -9.87 13.73
N GLU A 78 11.61 -10.34 12.90
CA GLU A 78 10.17 -10.22 13.16
C GLU A 78 9.60 -11.56 13.64
N PRO A 79 8.80 -11.58 14.72
CA PRO A 79 8.23 -12.82 15.27
C PRO A 79 7.07 -13.36 14.44
N VAL A 80 6.44 -12.51 13.62
CA VAL A 80 5.34 -12.85 12.72
C VAL A 80 5.48 -12.08 11.41
N SER A 81 4.81 -12.53 10.34
CA SER A 81 4.76 -11.77 9.09
C SER A 81 3.98 -10.46 9.26
N GLU A 82 4.36 -9.44 8.50
CA GLU A 82 3.63 -8.17 8.48
C GLU A 82 2.17 -8.38 8.07
N ALA A 83 1.92 -9.24 7.08
CA ALA A 83 0.56 -9.58 6.63
C ALA A 83 -0.31 -10.12 7.78
N ARG A 84 0.25 -10.98 8.62
CA ARG A 84 -0.46 -11.54 9.77
C ARG A 84 -0.76 -10.48 10.83
N ALA A 85 0.23 -9.68 11.21
CA ALA A 85 0.02 -8.60 12.18
C ALA A 85 -1.02 -7.58 11.68
N MET A 86 -1.00 -7.25 10.37
CA MET A 86 -2.00 -6.37 9.77
C MET A 86 -3.41 -6.98 9.77
N ALA A 87 -3.53 -8.29 9.51
CA ALA A 87 -4.81 -8.99 9.53
C ALA A 87 -5.40 -9.02 10.94
N GLU A 88 -4.60 -9.32 11.96
CA GLU A 88 -5.02 -9.30 13.37
C GLU A 88 -5.55 -7.90 13.75
N TYR A 89 -4.83 -6.85 13.39
CA TYR A 89 -5.29 -5.47 13.61
C TYR A 89 -6.63 -5.19 12.90
N ALA A 90 -6.78 -5.62 11.64
CA ALA A 90 -8.02 -5.40 10.89
C ALA A 90 -9.21 -6.16 11.49
N LEU A 91 -9.01 -7.38 11.99
CA LEU A 91 -10.02 -8.17 12.71
C LEU A 91 -10.47 -7.45 13.99
N GLU A 92 -9.54 -6.89 14.77
CA GLU A 92 -9.85 -6.07 15.96
C GLU A 92 -10.67 -4.82 15.60
N GLN A 93 -10.50 -4.28 14.38
CA GLN A 93 -11.30 -3.16 13.85
C GLN A 93 -12.65 -3.57 13.24
N GLY A 94 -13.04 -4.85 13.37
CA GLY A 94 -14.33 -5.39 12.95
C GLY A 94 -14.42 -5.82 11.49
N VAL A 95 -13.29 -6.00 10.81
CA VAL A 95 -13.28 -6.59 9.46
C VAL A 95 -13.57 -8.09 9.57
N PRO A 96 -14.51 -8.66 8.80
CA PRO A 96 -14.73 -10.09 8.80
C PRO A 96 -13.54 -10.83 8.16
N GLU A 97 -13.16 -11.97 8.73
CA GLU A 97 -12.05 -12.80 8.24
C GLU A 97 -12.21 -13.15 6.75
N ALA A 98 -13.44 -13.42 6.31
CA ALA A 98 -13.76 -13.72 4.91
C ALA A 98 -13.41 -12.58 3.92
N ALA A 99 -13.21 -11.34 4.40
CA ALA A 99 -12.77 -10.22 3.57
C ALA A 99 -11.25 -10.11 3.48
N LEU A 100 -10.49 -10.89 4.25
CA LEU A 100 -9.04 -10.82 4.32
C LEU A 100 -8.37 -11.84 3.38
N VAL A 101 -7.30 -11.41 2.73
CA VAL A 101 -6.36 -12.24 1.97
C VAL A 101 -4.95 -11.88 2.44
N LEU A 102 -4.14 -12.88 2.79
CA LEU A 102 -2.79 -12.68 3.31
C LEU A 102 -1.76 -13.05 2.24
N GLU A 103 -0.86 -12.11 1.97
CA GLU A 103 0.37 -12.33 1.21
C GLU A 103 1.53 -12.14 2.19
N ASP A 104 2.12 -13.21 2.67
CA ASP A 104 3.06 -13.25 3.80
C ASP A 104 4.49 -13.69 3.41
N ARG A 105 4.84 -13.66 2.12
CA ARG A 105 6.12 -14.15 1.61
C ARG A 105 7.02 -13.09 1.00
N SER A 106 6.45 -11.96 0.60
CA SER A 106 7.19 -10.88 -0.04
C SER A 106 8.21 -10.24 0.90
N THR A 107 9.36 -9.87 0.36
CA THR A 107 10.45 -9.17 1.08
C THR A 107 10.74 -7.79 0.51
N THR A 108 10.17 -7.48 -0.64
CA THR A 108 10.34 -6.20 -1.33
C THR A 108 9.00 -5.65 -1.81
N THR A 109 8.93 -4.32 -2.03
CA THR A 109 7.73 -3.69 -2.58
C THR A 109 7.35 -4.27 -3.96
N ARG A 110 8.32 -4.69 -4.77
CA ARG A 110 8.08 -5.35 -6.06
C ARG A 110 7.37 -6.69 -5.85
N GLU A 111 7.87 -7.50 -4.94
CA GLU A 111 7.27 -8.80 -4.60
C GLU A 111 5.87 -8.62 -3.99
N ASN A 112 5.66 -7.61 -3.14
CA ASN A 112 4.34 -7.28 -2.63
C ASN A 112 3.32 -7.14 -3.77
N PHE A 113 3.64 -6.33 -4.81
CA PHE A 113 2.76 -6.17 -5.96
C PHE A 113 2.59 -7.45 -6.78
N GLN A 114 3.67 -8.16 -7.06
CA GLN A 114 3.64 -9.38 -7.89
C GLN A 114 2.85 -10.48 -7.20
N MET A 115 3.23 -10.85 -5.97
CA MET A 115 2.61 -11.95 -5.24
C MET A 115 1.16 -11.65 -4.86
N SER A 116 0.84 -10.41 -4.44
CA SER A 116 -0.55 -10.02 -4.18
C SER A 116 -1.40 -10.05 -5.46
N THR A 117 -0.84 -9.61 -6.60
CA THR A 117 -1.55 -9.68 -7.89
C THR A 117 -1.83 -11.13 -8.28
N ASP A 118 -0.90 -12.04 -8.04
CA ASP A 118 -1.08 -13.47 -8.33
C ASP A 118 -2.14 -14.09 -7.42
N LEU A 119 -2.15 -13.75 -6.12
CA LEU A 119 -3.21 -14.17 -5.19
C LEU A 119 -4.58 -13.64 -5.60
N VAL A 120 -4.68 -12.37 -6.00
CA VAL A 120 -5.92 -11.74 -6.46
C VAL A 120 -6.43 -12.41 -7.74
N ARG A 121 -5.54 -12.75 -8.68
CA ARG A 121 -5.92 -13.46 -9.91
C ARG A 121 -6.40 -14.90 -9.66
N ALA A 122 -5.88 -15.55 -8.63
CA ALA A 122 -6.30 -16.87 -8.20
C ALA A 122 -7.57 -16.87 -7.33
N GLU A 123 -8.03 -15.70 -6.90
CA GLU A 123 -9.18 -15.56 -6.01
C GLU A 123 -10.51 -15.72 -6.77
N PRO A 124 -11.29 -16.79 -6.49
CA PRO A 124 -12.52 -17.09 -7.26
C PRO A 124 -13.61 -16.01 -7.15
N ARG A 125 -13.56 -15.19 -6.09
CA ARG A 125 -14.52 -14.10 -5.86
C ARG A 125 -14.27 -12.89 -6.74
N LEU A 126 -13.09 -12.80 -7.36
CA LEU A 126 -12.67 -11.69 -8.21
C LEU A 126 -12.60 -12.11 -9.67
N GLY A 127 -12.99 -11.21 -10.56
CA GLY A 127 -12.89 -11.44 -12.01
C GLY A 127 -11.46 -11.18 -12.53
N PRO A 128 -11.18 -11.60 -13.78
CA PRO A 128 -9.86 -11.46 -14.39
C PRO A 128 -9.42 -9.99 -14.60
N TYR A 129 -10.36 -9.06 -14.53
CA TYR A 129 -10.13 -7.62 -14.69
C TYR A 129 -10.32 -6.86 -13.37
N ALA A 130 -10.17 -7.53 -12.24
CA ALA A 130 -10.30 -6.90 -10.94
C ALA A 130 -9.39 -5.66 -10.81
N THR A 131 -9.99 -4.57 -10.38
CA THR A 131 -9.30 -3.30 -10.14
C THR A 131 -8.90 -3.18 -8.68
N GLY A 132 -7.71 -2.68 -8.42
CA GLY A 132 -7.19 -2.58 -7.07
C GLY A 132 -6.71 -1.21 -6.68
N VAL A 133 -6.68 -1.00 -5.37
CA VAL A 133 -6.01 0.14 -4.74
C VAL A 133 -4.98 -0.39 -3.76
N ALA A 134 -3.72 0.06 -3.89
CA ALA A 134 -2.68 -0.21 -2.90
C ALA A 134 -2.55 0.98 -1.95
N VAL A 135 -2.49 0.71 -0.66
CA VAL A 135 -2.32 1.73 0.38
C VAL A 135 -0.92 1.62 0.97
N THR A 136 -0.22 2.75 0.97
CA THR A 136 1.11 2.90 1.58
C THR A 136 1.25 4.28 2.21
N SER A 137 2.40 4.62 2.78
CA SER A 137 2.65 5.96 3.32
C SER A 137 2.72 7.00 2.19
N ASN A 138 2.25 8.22 2.45
CA ASN A 138 2.17 9.29 1.45
C ASN A 138 3.51 9.59 0.76
N TYR A 139 4.62 9.56 1.48
CA TYR A 139 5.96 9.77 0.92
C TYR A 139 6.40 8.63 -0.02
N HIS A 140 5.90 7.42 0.18
CA HIS A 140 6.22 6.23 -0.62
C HIS A 140 5.27 6.04 -1.81
N ALA A 141 4.11 6.69 -1.82
CA ALA A 141 3.02 6.44 -2.76
C ALA A 141 3.44 6.63 -4.23
N MET A 142 4.24 7.66 -4.53
CA MET A 142 4.70 7.90 -5.89
C MET A 142 5.62 6.78 -6.41
N ARG A 143 6.60 6.33 -5.61
CA ARG A 143 7.49 5.22 -6.01
C ARG A 143 6.72 3.92 -6.18
N ALA A 144 5.77 3.65 -5.30
CA ALA A 144 4.90 2.48 -5.40
C ALA A 144 4.01 2.55 -6.67
N ALA A 145 3.48 3.74 -7.03
CA ALA A 145 2.67 3.92 -8.23
C ALA A 145 3.48 3.72 -9.52
N LEU A 146 4.71 4.23 -9.57
CA LEU A 146 5.62 3.98 -10.70
C LEU A 146 5.91 2.49 -10.84
N LEU A 147 6.13 1.80 -9.72
CA LEU A 147 6.38 0.36 -9.69
C LEU A 147 5.16 -0.44 -10.17
N ALA A 148 3.96 -0.11 -9.69
CA ALA A 148 2.71 -0.75 -10.12
C ALA A 148 2.51 -0.61 -11.64
N ARG A 149 2.81 0.58 -12.20
CA ARG A 149 2.76 0.84 -13.64
C ARG A 149 3.80 0.02 -14.41
N ASP A 150 5.05 -0.04 -13.94
CA ASP A 150 6.13 -0.82 -14.58
C ASP A 150 5.83 -2.32 -14.59
N LEU A 151 5.07 -2.80 -13.62
CA LEU A 151 4.59 -4.18 -13.55
C LEU A 151 3.32 -4.43 -14.38
N GLY A 152 2.80 -3.40 -15.07
CA GLY A 152 1.59 -3.53 -15.89
C GLY A 152 0.33 -3.84 -15.10
N THR A 153 0.29 -3.48 -13.81
CA THR A 153 -0.89 -3.73 -12.96
C THR A 153 -1.92 -2.61 -13.11
N SER A 154 -3.20 -2.95 -12.91
CA SER A 154 -4.31 -1.97 -12.83
C SER A 154 -4.51 -1.43 -11.41
N ILE A 155 -3.46 -1.42 -10.58
CA ILE A 155 -3.52 -1.00 -9.18
C ILE A 155 -3.17 0.48 -9.08
N GLN A 156 -4.09 1.27 -8.53
CA GLN A 156 -3.81 2.65 -8.14
C GLN A 156 -3.24 2.71 -6.73
N VAL A 157 -2.45 3.74 -6.42
CA VAL A 157 -1.79 3.83 -5.12
C VAL A 157 -2.31 5.04 -4.32
N LEU A 158 -2.75 4.78 -3.10
CA LEU A 158 -3.17 5.78 -2.13
C LEU A 158 -2.11 5.96 -1.04
N GLY A 159 -1.84 7.21 -0.70
CA GLY A 159 -0.99 7.56 0.43
C GLY A 159 -1.78 7.70 1.73
N ALA A 160 -1.38 6.97 2.77
CA ALA A 160 -1.80 7.23 4.14
C ALA A 160 -1.02 8.41 4.71
N ARG A 161 -1.67 9.26 5.51
CA ARG A 161 -1.00 10.39 6.16
C ARG A 161 0.04 9.88 7.14
N THR A 162 1.23 10.45 7.04
CA THR A 162 2.33 10.21 7.97
C THR A 162 2.57 11.45 8.80
N ALA A 163 3.01 11.29 10.04
CA ALA A 163 3.34 12.41 10.91
C ALA A 163 4.36 13.33 10.23
N TRP A 164 4.14 14.63 10.30
CA TRP A 164 4.86 15.65 9.54
C TRP A 164 6.38 15.65 9.77
N TYR A 165 6.84 15.24 10.94
CA TYR A 165 8.27 15.22 11.31
C TYR A 165 9.05 14.09 10.60
N TYR A 166 8.40 13.03 10.12
CA TYR A 166 9.04 12.01 9.29
C TYR A 166 9.16 12.41 7.81
N TRP A 167 8.38 13.40 7.40
CA TRP A 167 8.19 13.73 5.99
C TRP A 167 9.48 14.18 5.28
N PRO A 168 10.34 15.10 5.84
CA PRO A 168 11.52 15.60 5.12
C PRO A 168 12.54 14.50 4.83
N SER A 169 12.90 13.69 5.82
CA SER A 169 13.87 12.60 5.67
C SER A 169 13.36 11.47 4.77
N ALA A 170 12.07 11.13 4.90
CA ALA A 170 11.44 10.12 4.07
C ALA A 170 11.37 10.57 2.60
N MET A 171 10.97 11.81 2.31
CA MET A 171 10.89 12.34 0.95
C MET A 171 12.26 12.43 0.27
N LEU A 172 13.29 12.78 1.00
CA LEU A 172 14.65 12.81 0.46
C LEU A 172 15.10 11.39 0.06
N ARG A 173 14.85 10.40 0.91
CA ARG A 173 15.16 8.99 0.62
C ARG A 173 14.40 8.48 -0.61
N GLU A 174 13.11 8.77 -0.72
CA GLU A 174 12.28 8.35 -1.86
C GLU A 174 12.71 9.07 -3.15
N PHE A 175 13.08 10.35 -3.08
CA PHE A 175 13.63 11.08 -4.22
C PHE A 175 14.91 10.43 -4.75
N VAL A 176 15.88 10.11 -3.86
CA VAL A 176 17.11 9.42 -4.23
C VAL A 176 16.80 8.06 -4.87
N ALA A 177 15.88 7.29 -4.29
CA ALA A 177 15.49 5.98 -4.82
C ALA A 177 14.83 6.05 -6.21
N VAL A 178 14.08 7.12 -6.50
CA VAL A 178 13.49 7.34 -7.84
C VAL A 178 14.57 7.75 -8.85
N VAL A 179 15.49 8.66 -8.47
CA VAL A 179 16.58 9.11 -9.34
C VAL A 179 17.55 7.98 -9.68
N GLN A 180 17.87 7.11 -8.73
CA GLN A 180 18.74 5.93 -8.96
C GLN A 180 18.10 4.87 -9.84
N ARG A 181 16.79 4.92 -10.05
CA ARG A 181 16.03 4.00 -10.89
C ARG A 181 15.97 4.41 -12.36
N SER A 182 16.34 5.67 -12.65
CA SER A 182 16.47 6.14 -14.02
C SER A 182 17.71 5.49 -14.67
N PRO A 183 17.58 4.91 -15.86
CA PRO A 183 18.67 4.26 -16.58
C PRO A 183 19.79 5.22 -16.90
#